data_2f548e971b31a8dfc75ba100807bb60c
#
_entry.id   2f548e971b31a8dfc75ba100807bb60c
#
_cell.length_a   1.000
_cell.length_b   1.000
_cell.length_c   1.000
_cell.angle_alpha   90.00
_cell.angle_beta   90.00
_cell.angle_gamma   90.00
#
_symmetry.space_group_name_H-M   'P 1'
#
loop_
_entity.id
_entity.type
_entity.pdbx_description
1 polymer ?
#
loop_
_entity_poly.entity_id
_entity_poly.type
_entity_poly.pdbx_seq_one_letter_code
_entity_poly.pdbx_strand_id
1 'polypeptide(L)'
;MQFFAESKQDDLTMSALQMTLKDLLTHYMGMNEGIINMLEHYFDMSRRDAERSLELYKQFCWQTEKVVAFLDAARRLSYRLRAAIPSLNHAPVSLASALEEYLHGADDDEPPRERAKADAPRKAPDTARDAP
;
A
#
# COMPACT_ATOMS: atom_id res chain seq x y z
N MET A 1 -3.08 40.78 26.40
CA MET A 1 -3.88 40.40 25.21
C MET A 1 -3.37 39.18 24.47
N GLN A 2 -2.12 38.80 24.53
CA GLN A 2 -1.58 37.59 23.90
C GLN A 2 -2.11 36.30 24.52
N PHE A 3 -2.38 36.28 25.81
CA PHE A 3 -2.83 35.07 26.53
C PHE A 3 -4.16 34.50 26.02
N PHE A 4 -5.11 35.36 25.65
CA PHE A 4 -6.41 34.90 25.09
C PHE A 4 -6.31 34.45 23.64
N ALA A 5 -5.38 34.97 22.86
CA ALA A 5 -5.15 34.53 21.49
C ALA A 5 -4.49 33.15 21.44
N GLU A 6 -3.54 32.86 22.32
CA GLU A 6 -2.89 31.56 22.42
C GLU A 6 -3.86 30.46 22.89
N SER A 7 -4.73 30.77 23.88
CA SER A 7 -5.73 29.82 24.37
C SER A 7 -6.76 29.45 23.30
N LYS A 8 -7.26 30.41 22.54
CA LYS A 8 -8.19 30.15 21.43
C LYS A 8 -7.51 29.42 20.25
N GLN A 9 -6.27 29.78 19.95
CA GLN A 9 -5.49 29.16 18.91
C GLN A 9 -5.15 27.70 19.29
N ASP A 10 -4.92 27.43 20.56
CA ASP A 10 -4.67 26.11 21.09
C ASP A 10 -5.92 25.22 21.00
N ASP A 11 -7.10 25.72 21.33
CA ASP A 11 -8.37 24.99 21.19
C ASP A 11 -8.71 24.70 19.72
N LEU A 12 -8.47 25.66 18.83
CA LEU A 12 -8.66 25.46 17.39
C LEU A 12 -7.69 24.42 16.84
N THR A 13 -6.44 24.47 17.25
CA THR A 13 -5.41 23.51 16.85
C THR A 13 -5.76 22.11 17.35
N MET A 14 -6.23 21.97 18.58
CA MET A 14 -6.68 20.69 19.13
C MET A 14 -7.89 20.12 18.39
N SER A 15 -8.86 20.97 18.04
CA SER A 15 -10.02 20.55 17.25
C SER A 15 -9.62 20.09 15.84
N ALA A 16 -8.74 20.83 15.18
CA ALA A 16 -8.19 20.48 13.88
C ALA A 16 -7.40 19.16 13.94
N LEU A 17 -6.58 18.96 14.95
CA LEU A 17 -5.84 17.72 15.18
C LEU A 17 -6.78 16.53 15.37
N GLN A 18 -7.85 16.69 16.14
CA GLN A 18 -8.85 15.65 16.37
C GLN A 18 -9.56 15.23 15.09
N MET A 19 -9.94 16.19 14.24
CA MET A 19 -10.55 15.91 12.94
C MET A 19 -9.57 15.21 12.00
N THR A 20 -8.34 15.70 11.91
CA THR A 20 -7.27 15.10 11.11
C THR A 20 -6.98 13.67 11.56
N LEU A 21 -6.92 13.43 12.85
CA LEU A 21 -6.69 12.10 13.42
C LEU A 21 -7.80 11.13 13.04
N LYS A 22 -9.06 11.55 13.11
CA LYS A 22 -10.21 10.75 12.69
C LYS A 22 -10.14 10.38 11.21
N ASP A 23 -9.83 11.35 10.36
CA ASP A 23 -9.71 11.13 8.92
C ASP A 23 -8.52 10.21 8.59
N LEU A 24 -7.38 10.43 9.24
CA LEU A 24 -6.21 9.57 9.10
C LEU A 24 -6.53 8.11 9.45
N LEU A 25 -7.20 7.86 10.55
CA LEU A 25 -7.56 6.51 10.98
C LEU A 25 -8.52 5.85 10.00
N THR A 26 -9.50 6.59 9.48
CA THR A 26 -10.46 6.09 8.49
C THR A 26 -9.74 5.70 7.19
N HIS A 27 -8.85 6.54 6.69
CA HIS A 27 -8.06 6.26 5.49
C HIS A 27 -7.09 5.10 5.70
N TYR A 28 -6.41 5.07 6.84
CA TYR A 28 -5.49 3.99 7.15
C TYR A 28 -6.19 2.62 7.21
N MET A 29 -7.36 2.55 7.84
CA MET A 29 -8.15 1.31 7.90
C MET A 29 -8.54 0.82 6.49
N GLY A 30 -8.99 1.72 5.62
CA GLY A 30 -9.31 1.38 4.23
C GLY A 30 -8.09 0.90 3.44
N MET A 31 -6.94 1.55 3.61
CA MET A 31 -5.68 1.12 2.99
C MET A 31 -5.23 -0.24 3.51
N ASN A 32 -5.30 -0.46 4.81
CA ASN A 32 -4.92 -1.74 5.43
C ASN A 32 -5.78 -2.90 4.91
N GLU A 33 -7.10 -2.70 4.80
CA GLU A 33 -8.01 -3.67 4.23
C GLU A 33 -7.69 -3.97 2.75
N GLY A 34 -7.41 -2.94 1.96
CA GLY A 34 -6.97 -3.08 0.57
C GLY A 34 -5.66 -3.87 0.43
N ILE A 35 -4.68 -3.61 1.29
CA ILE A 35 -3.41 -4.35 1.34
C ILE A 35 -3.62 -5.82 1.72
N ILE A 36 -4.43 -6.10 2.73
CA ILE A 36 -4.74 -7.48 3.13
C ILE A 36 -5.37 -8.24 1.96
N ASN A 37 -6.36 -7.66 1.31
CA ASN A 37 -7.02 -8.26 0.15
C ASN A 37 -6.04 -8.49 -1.01
N MET A 38 -5.15 -7.57 -1.28
CA MET A 38 -4.10 -7.72 -2.28
C MET A 38 -3.15 -8.89 -1.95
N LEU A 39 -2.74 -9.01 -0.68
CA LEU A 39 -1.84 -10.08 -0.23
C LEU A 39 -2.48 -11.47 -0.27
N GLU A 40 -3.79 -11.56 -0.05
CA GLU A 40 -4.55 -12.81 -0.18
C GLU A 40 -4.49 -13.38 -1.60
N HIS A 41 -4.39 -12.51 -2.61
CA HIS A 41 -4.29 -12.88 -4.02
C HIS A 41 -2.87 -12.90 -4.58
N TYR A 42 -1.86 -12.58 -3.77
CA TYR A 42 -0.48 -12.40 -4.21
C TYR A 42 0.09 -13.62 -4.95
N PHE A 43 -0.16 -14.82 -4.46
CA PHE A 43 0.38 -16.05 -5.03
C PHE A 43 -0.34 -16.49 -6.31
N ASP A 44 -1.53 -15.94 -6.58
CA ASP A 44 -2.32 -16.22 -7.80
C ASP A 44 -2.09 -15.16 -8.88
N MET A 45 -1.32 -14.12 -8.59
CA MET A 45 -1.04 -13.03 -9.52
C MET A 45 0.00 -13.41 -10.55
N SER A 46 -0.06 -12.72 -11.72
CA SER A 46 1.06 -12.70 -12.64
C SER A 46 2.31 -12.14 -11.97
N ARG A 47 3.50 -12.56 -12.42
CA ARG A 47 4.75 -12.06 -11.87
C ARG A 47 4.82 -10.53 -11.82
N ARG A 48 4.43 -9.88 -12.90
CA ARG A 48 4.41 -8.41 -13.02
C ARG A 48 3.50 -7.77 -11.97
N ASP A 49 2.33 -8.35 -11.74
CA ASP A 49 1.39 -7.84 -10.76
C ASP A 49 1.87 -8.10 -9.32
N ALA A 50 2.50 -9.25 -9.09
CA ALA A 50 3.11 -9.59 -7.81
C ALA A 50 4.27 -8.62 -7.46
N GLU A 51 5.12 -8.27 -8.42
CA GLU A 51 6.18 -7.27 -8.25
C GLU A 51 5.61 -5.90 -7.85
N ARG A 52 4.55 -5.45 -8.53
CA ARG A 52 3.87 -4.19 -8.18
C ARG A 52 3.20 -4.25 -6.80
N SER A 53 2.60 -5.38 -6.48
CA SER A 53 1.96 -5.61 -5.17
C SER A 53 2.99 -5.58 -4.04
N LEU A 54 4.15 -6.18 -4.24
CA LEU A 54 5.26 -6.14 -3.30
C LEU A 54 5.76 -4.71 -3.07
N GLU A 55 5.90 -3.93 -4.13
CA GLU A 55 6.31 -2.51 -4.03
C GLU A 55 5.27 -1.68 -3.24
N LEU A 56 3.99 -1.86 -3.53
CA LEU A 56 2.91 -1.22 -2.77
C LEU A 56 2.91 -1.62 -1.30
N TYR A 57 3.18 -2.89 -1.01
CA TYR A 57 3.28 -3.39 0.36
C TYR A 57 4.46 -2.75 1.11
N LYS A 58 5.63 -2.64 0.47
CA LYS A 58 6.79 -1.95 1.05
C LYS A 58 6.49 -0.49 1.37
N GLN A 59 5.83 0.21 0.45
CA GLN A 59 5.39 1.60 0.68
C GLN A 59 4.39 1.70 1.83
N PHE A 60 3.44 0.79 1.91
CA PHE A 60 2.49 0.73 3.01
C PHE A 60 3.18 0.49 4.37
N CYS A 61 4.15 -0.41 4.45
CA CYS A 61 4.94 -0.63 5.66
C CYS A 61 5.66 0.64 6.11
N TRP A 62 6.30 1.35 5.18
CA TRP A 62 6.97 2.61 5.47
C TRP A 62 5.99 3.69 5.95
N GLN A 63 4.83 3.82 5.32
CA GLN A 63 3.78 4.75 5.75
C GLN A 63 3.23 4.38 7.12
N THR A 64 3.05 3.09 7.39
CA THR A 64 2.57 2.59 8.69
C THR A 64 3.49 3.02 9.83
N GLU A 65 4.81 2.95 9.65
CA GLU A 65 5.78 3.44 10.64
C GLU A 65 5.56 4.93 10.96
N LYS A 66 5.29 5.74 9.93
CA LYS A 66 4.99 7.17 10.10
C LYS A 66 3.68 7.41 10.83
N VAL A 67 2.65 6.64 10.50
CA VAL A 67 1.34 6.72 11.15
C VAL A 67 1.44 6.31 12.61
N VAL A 68 2.13 5.23 12.93
CA VAL A 68 2.35 4.78 14.32
C VAL A 68 3.08 5.84 15.13
N ALA A 69 4.15 6.42 14.59
CA ALA A 69 4.90 7.49 15.25
C ALA A 69 4.02 8.73 15.52
N PHE A 70 3.17 9.11 14.56
CA PHE A 70 2.21 10.20 14.72
C PHE A 70 1.17 9.89 15.80
N LEU A 71 0.61 8.67 15.82
CA LEU A 71 -0.36 8.26 16.82
C LEU A 71 0.25 8.21 18.22
N ASP A 72 1.49 7.79 18.37
CA ASP A 72 2.21 7.79 19.64
C ASP A 72 2.44 9.22 20.16
N ALA A 73 2.76 10.14 19.27
CA ALA A 73 2.84 11.56 19.62
C ALA A 73 1.47 12.13 20.02
N ALA A 74 0.39 11.77 19.30
CA ALA A 74 -0.96 12.19 19.61
C ALA A 74 -1.47 11.64 20.96
N ARG A 75 -1.08 10.41 21.33
CA ARG A 75 -1.42 9.82 22.65
C ARG A 75 -0.89 10.63 23.81
N ARG A 76 0.26 11.28 23.67
CA ARG A 76 0.80 12.18 24.69
C ARG A 76 -0.09 13.41 24.93
N LEU A 77 -0.91 13.76 23.92
CA LEU A 77 -1.88 14.86 23.99
C LEU A 77 -3.32 14.35 24.22
N SER A 78 -3.52 13.07 24.46
CA SER A 78 -4.85 12.43 24.52
C SER A 78 -5.77 13.01 25.58
N TYR A 79 -5.21 13.49 26.72
CA TYR A 79 -5.98 14.15 27.78
C TYR A 79 -6.66 15.45 27.29
N ARG A 80 -6.11 16.08 26.25
CA ARG A 80 -6.65 17.31 25.61
C ARG A 80 -7.56 17.00 24.42
N LEU A 81 -7.36 15.84 23.78
CA LEU A 81 -8.03 15.47 22.54
C LEU A 81 -9.42 14.88 22.74
N ARG A 82 -9.81 14.49 23.95
CA ARG A 82 -11.09 13.80 24.23
C ARG A 82 -11.38 12.61 23.32
N ALA A 83 -10.37 12.03 22.71
CA ALA A 83 -10.49 10.94 21.75
C ALA A 83 -9.64 9.75 22.24
N ALA A 84 -10.23 8.55 22.16
CA ALA A 84 -9.46 7.33 22.29
C ALA A 84 -8.67 7.07 21.01
N ILE A 85 -7.35 6.92 21.14
CA ILE A 85 -6.47 6.60 20.02
C ILE A 85 -6.23 5.09 20.03
N PRO A 86 -6.75 4.33 19.03
CA PRO A 86 -6.58 2.89 18.97
C PRO A 86 -5.13 2.50 18.68
N SER A 87 -4.73 1.31 19.10
CA SER A 87 -3.53 0.67 18.60
C SER A 87 -3.79 0.12 17.22
N LEU A 88 -2.86 0.36 16.29
CA LEU A 88 -2.96 -0.18 14.95
C LEU A 88 -2.34 -1.58 14.90
N ASN A 89 -3.13 -2.55 14.47
CA ASN A 89 -2.63 -3.85 14.04
C ASN A 89 -2.25 -3.73 12.56
N HIS A 90 -0.99 -3.85 12.27
CA HIS A 90 -0.48 -3.83 10.90
C HIS A 90 0.21 -5.16 10.56
N ALA A 91 0.23 -5.49 9.28
CA ALA A 91 0.96 -6.65 8.80
C ALA A 91 2.45 -6.52 9.14
N PRO A 92 3.12 -7.60 9.57
CA PRO A 92 4.52 -7.53 9.99
C PRO A 92 5.43 -7.16 8.82
N VAL A 93 6.36 -6.24 9.05
CA VAL A 93 7.34 -5.79 8.03
C VAL A 93 8.19 -6.96 7.51
N SER A 94 8.42 -7.99 8.34
CA SER A 94 9.13 -9.21 7.96
C SER A 94 8.47 -9.99 6.82
N LEU A 95 7.18 -9.81 6.59
CA LEU A 95 6.47 -10.45 5.47
C LEU A 95 6.99 -9.98 4.11
N ALA A 96 7.47 -8.75 3.99
CA ALA A 96 8.02 -8.21 2.75
C ALA A 96 9.21 -9.05 2.24
N SER A 97 10.10 -9.48 3.13
CA SER A 97 11.24 -10.33 2.76
C SER A 97 10.80 -11.71 2.26
N ALA A 98 9.80 -12.32 2.90
CA ALA A 98 9.26 -13.60 2.48
C ALA A 98 8.58 -13.54 1.10
N LEU A 99 7.85 -12.44 0.83
CA LEU A 99 7.22 -12.21 -0.48
C LEU A 99 8.28 -11.98 -1.58
N GLU A 100 9.37 -11.30 -1.25
CA GLU A 100 10.50 -11.07 -2.15
C GLU A 100 11.23 -12.36 -2.48
N GLU A 101 11.50 -13.21 -1.49
CA GLU A 101 12.08 -14.56 -1.69
C GLU A 101 11.20 -15.42 -2.58
N TYR A 102 9.89 -15.38 -2.41
CA TYR A 102 8.95 -16.08 -3.27
C TYR A 102 9.06 -15.64 -4.74
N LEU A 103 9.15 -14.34 -4.99
CA LEU A 103 9.32 -13.82 -6.36
C LEU A 103 10.64 -14.26 -7.00
N HIS A 104 11.72 -14.27 -6.24
CA HIS A 104 13.02 -14.71 -6.74
C HIS A 104 13.09 -16.23 -6.95
N GLY A 105 12.46 -17.03 -6.07
CA GLY A 105 12.37 -18.48 -6.23
C GLY A 105 11.52 -18.92 -7.41
N ALA A 106 10.54 -18.14 -7.81
CA ALA A 106 9.72 -18.41 -8.99
C ALA A 106 10.47 -18.23 -10.32
N ASP A 107 11.63 -17.58 -10.31
CA ASP A 107 12.50 -17.44 -11.48
C ASP A 107 13.22 -18.74 -11.86
N ASP A 108 13.47 -19.61 -10.90
CA ASP A 108 14.21 -20.87 -11.12
C ASP A 108 13.32 -22.00 -11.64
N ASP A 109 11.98 -21.84 -11.51
CA ASP A 109 11.00 -22.89 -11.86
C ASP A 109 10.21 -22.63 -13.17
N GLU A 110 10.51 -21.56 -13.90
CA GLU A 110 9.82 -21.28 -15.17
C GLU A 110 10.42 -22.15 -16.28
N PRO A 111 9.67 -23.15 -16.80
CA PRO A 111 10.19 -23.98 -17.88
C PRO A 111 10.42 -23.12 -19.14
N PRO A 112 11.50 -23.38 -19.92
CA PRO A 112 11.94 -22.51 -21.03
C PRO A 112 10.97 -22.40 -22.21
N ARG A 113 9.73 -22.76 -22.06
CA ARG A 113 8.76 -22.87 -23.15
C ARG A 113 7.94 -21.60 -23.45
N GLU A 114 7.88 -20.62 -22.57
CA GLU A 114 7.10 -19.41 -22.85
C GLU A 114 7.88 -18.28 -23.50
N ARG A 115 9.21 -18.28 -23.45
CA ARG A 115 10.04 -17.30 -24.16
C ARG A 115 10.00 -17.45 -25.69
N ALA A 116 9.59 -18.60 -26.23
CA ALA A 116 9.58 -18.86 -27.68
C ALA A 116 8.30 -18.39 -28.39
N LYS A 117 7.27 -17.93 -27.67
CA LYS A 117 6.00 -17.50 -28.29
C LYS A 117 5.84 -15.97 -28.46
N ALA A 118 6.74 -15.17 -27.89
CA ALA A 118 6.66 -13.74 -27.99
C ALA A 118 7.36 -13.16 -29.25
N ASP A 119 8.12 -13.97 -29.99
CA ASP A 119 8.95 -13.50 -31.12
C ASP A 119 8.67 -14.23 -32.44
N ALA A 120 7.41 -14.58 -32.69
CA ALA A 120 6.98 -15.05 -34.02
C ALA A 120 6.53 -13.86 -34.87
N PRO A 121 7.18 -13.56 -36.01
CA PRO A 121 6.74 -12.49 -36.87
C PRO A 121 5.35 -12.83 -37.45
N ARG A 122 4.41 -11.92 -37.25
CA ARG A 122 3.10 -11.98 -37.89
C ARG A 122 3.27 -12.02 -39.38
N LYS A 123 3.03 -13.17 -39.97
CA LYS A 123 2.95 -13.35 -41.40
C LYS A 123 1.76 -12.53 -41.92
N ALA A 124 2.04 -11.56 -42.80
CA ALA A 124 1.02 -10.78 -43.49
C ALA A 124 0.10 -11.69 -44.31
N PRO A 125 -1.19 -11.37 -44.42
CA PRO A 125 -2.09 -12.14 -45.26
C PRO A 125 -1.74 -11.91 -46.73
N ASP A 126 -1.45 -12.99 -47.40
CA ASP A 126 -1.25 -13.05 -48.84
C ASP A 126 -2.60 -12.74 -49.51
N THR A 127 -2.70 -11.58 -50.13
CA THR A 127 -3.82 -11.26 -51.02
C THR A 127 -3.57 -11.98 -52.33
N ALA A 128 -4.14 -13.15 -52.47
CA ALA A 128 -4.28 -13.80 -53.77
C ALA A 128 -5.17 -12.93 -54.67
N ARG A 129 -4.57 -12.26 -55.62
CA ARG A 129 -5.26 -11.66 -56.74
C ARG A 129 -5.60 -12.77 -57.71
N ASP A 130 -6.84 -13.12 -57.75
CA ASP A 130 -7.42 -13.87 -58.84
C ASP A 130 -7.76 -12.84 -59.94
N ALA A 131 -7.12 -12.96 -61.09
CA ALA A 131 -7.46 -12.22 -62.31
C ALA A 131 -7.97 -13.25 -63.35
N PRO A 132 -9.06 -12.95 -64.05
CA PRO A 132 -9.63 -13.85 -65.06
C PRO A 132 -8.75 -13.99 -66.30
#